data_7034b374a3e1b60da8849ce2f0243b53
#
_entry.id   7034b374a3e1b60da8849ce2f0243b53
#
_cell.length_a   1.000
_cell.length_b   1.000
_cell.length_c   1.000
_cell.angle_alpha   90.00
_cell.angle_beta   90.00
_cell.angle_gamma   90.00
#
_symmetry.space_group_name_H-M   'P 1'
#
loop_
_entity.id
_entity.type
_entity.pdbx_description
1 polymer ?
#
loop_
_entity_poly.entity_id
_entity_poly.type
_entity_poly.pdbx_seq_one_letter_code
_entity_poly.pdbx_strand_id
1 'polypeptide(L)'
;MPADLASRDERIVIHDRSGNSLPFSRGIMATSLLATGIPTEDAYRLASAVQLRLLETDTNELDAEGLVAFTTAVLGEIVGGLEIAERWESWRRAKRSGRPLVIVMGGAPGVGKSTIATRLAVRLDITRVVTTDAIREVLRTVVPPEVLPELHQSTFELVVVGSVDPWASFDRQCDAVGAAAAAVADRLACEHRSMIIEGVHLRPGTLSTALAEHPADPIVVERLIVQHRIDLHEENLRRRGFSEPLRVGHRHLDTLERVRSIQDHLVAQADLARVPVIDIADTGEFTQDLVHEIVERIGPQAGTP
;
A
#
# COMPACT_ATOMS: atom_id res chain seq x y z
N MET A 1 -36.21 -9.55 18.90
CA MET A 1 -35.17 -10.47 19.36
C MET A 1 -33.78 -10.09 18.80
N PRO A 2 -33.14 -8.99 19.22
CA PRO A 2 -31.71 -8.78 18.95
C PRO A 2 -30.84 -8.67 20.22
N ALA A 3 -31.41 -8.70 21.42
CA ALA A 3 -30.64 -8.51 22.67
C ALA A 3 -29.87 -9.74 23.14
N ASP A 4 -30.19 -10.94 22.65
CA ASP A 4 -29.58 -12.21 23.11
C ASP A 4 -28.29 -12.58 22.34
N LEU A 5 -28.08 -12.01 21.16
CA LEU A 5 -26.87 -12.23 20.38
C LEU A 5 -25.66 -11.43 20.92
N ALA A 6 -25.90 -10.19 21.37
CA ALA A 6 -24.83 -9.34 21.91
C ALA A 6 -24.25 -9.90 23.23
N SER A 7 -25.08 -10.57 24.06
CA SER A 7 -24.64 -11.21 25.32
C SER A 7 -23.89 -12.52 25.12
N ARG A 8 -23.98 -13.13 23.90
CA ARG A 8 -23.26 -14.36 23.55
C ARG A 8 -21.88 -14.08 22.97
N ASP A 9 -21.68 -12.91 22.33
CA ASP A 9 -20.37 -12.50 21.78
C ASP A 9 -19.30 -12.38 22.88
N GLU A 10 -19.67 -12.01 24.08
CA GLU A 10 -18.76 -11.94 25.25
C GLU A 10 -18.32 -13.30 25.78
N ARG A 11 -18.87 -14.40 25.26
CA ARG A 11 -18.60 -15.76 25.77
C ARG A 11 -17.42 -16.44 25.08
N ILE A 12 -17.04 -16.03 23.87
CA ILE A 12 -15.94 -16.66 23.14
C ILE A 12 -14.68 -15.85 23.40
N VAL A 13 -13.74 -16.44 24.10
CA VAL A 13 -12.47 -15.83 24.46
C VAL A 13 -11.38 -16.37 23.57
N ILE A 14 -10.61 -15.48 22.99
CA ILE A 14 -9.44 -15.80 22.17
C ILE A 14 -8.19 -15.46 22.96
N HIS A 15 -7.33 -16.45 23.16
CA HIS A 15 -6.03 -16.27 23.78
C HIS A 15 -4.99 -15.95 22.72
N ASP A 16 -4.35 -14.79 22.85
CA ASP A 16 -3.23 -14.47 21.99
C ASP A 16 -1.95 -15.21 22.43
N ARG A 17 -0.91 -15.15 21.59
CA ARG A 17 0.38 -15.81 21.88
C ARG A 17 1.12 -15.20 23.07
N SER A 18 0.75 -14.00 23.48
CA SER A 18 1.31 -13.31 24.64
C SER A 18 0.59 -13.65 25.93
N GLY A 19 -0.45 -14.49 25.86
CA GLY A 19 -1.28 -14.90 27.01
C GLY A 19 -2.38 -13.91 27.34
N ASN A 20 -2.63 -12.89 26.53
CA ASN A 20 -3.77 -12.00 26.72
C ASN A 20 -5.05 -12.67 26.22
N SER A 21 -6.13 -12.43 26.93
CA SER A 21 -7.45 -12.94 26.61
C SER A 21 -8.33 -11.80 26.09
N LEU A 22 -8.85 -11.96 24.89
CA LEU A 22 -9.73 -10.98 24.23
C LEU A 22 -11.01 -11.67 23.77
N PRO A 23 -12.18 -11.02 23.86
CA PRO A 23 -13.38 -11.57 23.26
C PRO A 23 -13.21 -11.67 21.73
N PHE A 24 -13.84 -12.68 21.12
CA PHE A 24 -13.89 -12.77 19.67
C PHE A 24 -14.50 -11.49 19.08
N SER A 25 -13.87 -10.92 18.09
CA SER A 25 -14.33 -9.73 17.41
C SER A 25 -14.54 -10.00 15.92
N ARG A 26 -15.80 -9.93 15.48
CA ARG A 26 -16.16 -9.99 14.07
C ARG A 26 -15.46 -8.91 13.24
N GLY A 27 -15.29 -7.70 13.79
CA GLY A 27 -14.59 -6.61 13.12
C GLY A 27 -13.12 -6.94 12.89
N ILE A 28 -12.42 -7.48 13.89
CA ILE A 28 -11.01 -7.90 13.76
C ILE A 28 -10.89 -9.04 12.75
N MET A 29 -11.81 -10.01 12.78
CA MET A 29 -11.83 -11.11 11.82
C MET A 29 -12.07 -10.59 10.39
N ALA A 30 -13.06 -9.71 10.18
CA ALA A 30 -13.32 -9.10 8.89
C ALA A 30 -12.10 -8.32 8.37
N THR A 31 -11.47 -7.51 9.21
CA THR A 31 -10.24 -6.79 8.85
C THR A 31 -9.12 -7.74 8.43
N SER A 32 -8.96 -8.85 9.14
CA SER A 32 -7.98 -9.88 8.78
C SER A 32 -8.27 -10.53 7.42
N LEU A 33 -9.55 -10.75 7.09
CA LEU A 33 -9.98 -11.30 5.80
C LEU A 33 -9.86 -10.29 4.66
N LEU A 34 -9.96 -8.98 4.92
CA LEU A 34 -9.76 -7.95 3.88
C LEU A 34 -8.39 -8.01 3.21
N ALA A 35 -7.38 -8.49 3.92
CA ALA A 35 -6.03 -8.67 3.38
C ALA A 35 -5.96 -9.74 2.27
N THR A 36 -6.99 -10.57 2.10
CA THR A 36 -7.08 -11.52 0.97
C THR A 36 -7.55 -10.90 -0.34
N GLY A 37 -7.88 -9.61 -0.33
CA GLY A 37 -8.36 -8.87 -1.50
C GLY A 37 -9.88 -8.88 -1.70
N ILE A 38 -10.65 -9.66 -0.91
CA ILE A 38 -12.11 -9.73 -1.05
C ILE A 38 -12.80 -8.39 -0.75
N PRO A 39 -14.00 -8.14 -1.30
CA PRO A 39 -14.81 -6.97 -0.98
C PRO A 39 -15.12 -6.87 0.52
N THR A 40 -15.29 -5.64 1.02
CA THR A 40 -15.57 -5.39 2.45
C THR A 40 -16.84 -6.11 2.92
N GLU A 41 -17.88 -6.12 2.10
CA GLU A 41 -19.14 -6.80 2.41
C GLU A 41 -18.93 -8.31 2.58
N ASP A 42 -18.16 -8.93 1.69
CA ASP A 42 -17.82 -10.35 1.77
C ASP A 42 -16.99 -10.68 3.00
N ALA A 43 -16.02 -9.83 3.35
CA ALA A 43 -15.21 -10.01 4.54
C ALA A 43 -16.06 -10.03 5.82
N TYR A 44 -17.04 -9.10 5.93
CA TYR A 44 -17.95 -9.08 7.07
C TYR A 44 -18.95 -10.24 7.07
N ARG A 45 -19.41 -10.68 5.88
CA ARG A 45 -20.28 -11.85 5.73
C ARG A 45 -19.56 -13.12 6.19
N LEU A 46 -18.33 -13.33 5.75
CA LEU A 46 -17.50 -14.48 6.14
C LEU A 46 -17.15 -14.44 7.63
N ALA A 47 -16.77 -13.28 8.17
CA ALA A 47 -16.53 -13.12 9.60
C ALA A 47 -17.76 -13.43 10.44
N SER A 48 -18.97 -13.08 9.95
CA SER A 48 -20.24 -13.43 10.60
C SER A 48 -20.52 -14.93 10.54
N ALA A 49 -20.18 -15.59 9.42
CA ALA A 49 -20.32 -17.04 9.32
C ALA A 49 -19.41 -17.77 10.31
N VAL A 50 -18.16 -17.33 10.46
CA VAL A 50 -17.23 -17.86 11.48
C VAL A 50 -17.79 -17.66 12.88
N GLN A 51 -18.30 -16.47 13.21
CA GLN A 51 -18.89 -16.17 14.50
C GLN A 51 -20.09 -17.07 14.81
N LEU A 52 -21.04 -17.20 13.88
CA LEU A 52 -22.22 -18.04 14.06
C LEU A 52 -21.81 -19.49 14.30
N ARG A 53 -20.83 -19.99 13.57
CA ARG A 53 -20.35 -21.36 13.73
C ARG A 53 -19.64 -21.56 15.09
N LEU A 54 -18.88 -20.56 15.57
CA LEU A 54 -18.31 -20.59 16.92
C LEU A 54 -19.38 -20.64 18.01
N LEU A 55 -20.48 -19.91 17.83
CA LEU A 55 -21.61 -19.92 18.78
C LEU A 55 -22.42 -21.23 18.79
N GLU A 56 -22.35 -22.01 17.70
CA GLU A 56 -22.95 -23.34 17.61
C GLU A 56 -22.11 -24.44 18.30
N THR A 57 -20.83 -24.15 18.54
CA THR A 57 -19.98 -25.08 19.32
C THR A 57 -20.04 -24.77 20.81
N ASP A 58 -19.78 -25.78 21.61
CA ASP A 58 -19.67 -25.61 23.08
C ASP A 58 -18.29 -25.02 23.50
N THR A 59 -17.48 -24.60 22.50
CA THR A 59 -16.14 -24.07 22.75
C THR A 59 -16.22 -22.58 23.06
N ASN A 60 -15.94 -22.25 24.32
CA ASN A 60 -15.94 -20.87 24.81
C ASN A 60 -14.52 -20.23 24.79
N GLU A 61 -13.48 -21.02 24.58
CA GLU A 61 -12.09 -20.56 24.58
C GLU A 61 -11.34 -21.20 23.42
N LEU A 62 -10.56 -20.38 22.71
CA LEU A 62 -9.67 -20.80 21.62
C LEU A 62 -8.35 -20.05 21.73
N ASP A 63 -7.26 -20.71 21.45
CA ASP A 63 -6.02 -20.01 21.19
C ASP A 63 -5.98 -19.48 19.75
N ALA A 64 -4.96 -18.68 19.44
CA ALA A 64 -4.81 -18.08 18.12
C ALA A 64 -4.68 -19.13 16.99
N GLU A 65 -4.16 -20.33 17.27
CA GLU A 65 -4.00 -21.41 16.27
C GLU A 65 -5.30 -22.18 16.07
N GLY A 66 -6.01 -22.46 17.16
CA GLY A 66 -7.35 -23.03 17.11
C GLY A 66 -8.35 -22.14 16.35
N LEU A 67 -8.30 -20.82 16.57
CA LEU A 67 -9.11 -19.88 15.79
C LEU A 67 -8.78 -19.94 14.30
N VAL A 68 -7.51 -20.11 13.94
CA VAL A 68 -7.11 -20.25 12.52
C VAL A 68 -7.66 -21.53 11.93
N ALA A 69 -7.42 -22.65 12.58
CA ALA A 69 -7.89 -23.95 12.09
C ALA A 69 -9.42 -23.95 11.94
N PHE A 70 -10.12 -23.38 12.91
CA PHE A 70 -11.58 -23.24 12.89
C PHE A 70 -12.04 -22.35 11.73
N THR A 71 -11.42 -21.18 11.55
CA THR A 71 -11.76 -20.25 10.46
C THR A 71 -11.52 -20.89 9.11
N THR A 72 -10.38 -21.57 8.91
CA THR A 72 -10.05 -22.27 7.66
C THR A 72 -11.08 -23.36 7.36
N ALA A 73 -11.50 -24.11 8.37
CA ALA A 73 -12.53 -25.15 8.20
C ALA A 73 -13.88 -24.55 7.77
N VAL A 74 -14.33 -23.47 8.44
CA VAL A 74 -15.59 -22.79 8.10
C VAL A 74 -15.53 -22.19 6.69
N LEU A 75 -14.41 -21.56 6.31
CA LEU A 75 -14.23 -21.02 4.96
C LEU A 75 -14.25 -22.15 3.91
N GLY A 76 -13.65 -23.30 4.21
CA GLY A 76 -13.65 -24.47 3.32
C GLY A 76 -15.05 -25.05 3.01
N GLU A 77 -16.03 -24.80 3.85
CA GLU A 77 -17.43 -25.20 3.63
C GLU A 77 -18.19 -24.24 2.68
N ILE A 78 -17.62 -23.05 2.40
CA ILE A 78 -18.25 -22.01 1.60
C ILE A 78 -17.72 -22.09 0.15
N VAL A 79 -18.60 -21.88 -0.83
CA VAL A 79 -18.20 -21.85 -2.24
C VAL A 79 -17.13 -20.79 -2.49
N GLY A 80 -16.00 -21.18 -3.05
CA GLY A 80 -14.83 -20.28 -3.24
C GLY A 80 -14.04 -19.96 -1.98
N GLY A 81 -14.45 -20.49 -0.83
CA GLY A 81 -13.83 -20.15 0.46
C GLY A 81 -12.46 -20.81 0.68
N LEU A 82 -12.17 -21.94 0.04
CA LEU A 82 -10.85 -22.59 0.13
C LEU A 82 -9.73 -21.65 -0.37
N GLU A 83 -9.93 -21.01 -1.49
CA GLU A 83 -8.97 -20.06 -2.05
C GLU A 83 -8.78 -18.83 -1.14
N ILE A 84 -9.87 -18.36 -0.53
CA ILE A 84 -9.81 -17.27 0.46
C ILE A 84 -9.03 -17.73 1.70
N ALA A 85 -9.26 -18.95 2.18
CA ALA A 85 -8.57 -19.53 3.33
C ALA A 85 -7.07 -19.66 3.07
N GLU A 86 -6.66 -20.16 1.91
CA GLU A 86 -5.26 -20.29 1.52
C GLU A 86 -4.56 -18.92 1.47
N ARG A 87 -5.18 -17.91 0.84
CA ARG A 87 -4.68 -16.54 0.82
C ARG A 87 -4.58 -15.95 2.23
N TRP A 88 -5.59 -16.19 3.06
CA TRP A 88 -5.61 -15.68 4.43
C TRP A 88 -4.51 -16.31 5.29
N GLU A 89 -4.31 -17.61 5.23
CA GLU A 89 -3.22 -18.28 5.94
C GLU A 89 -1.85 -17.79 5.47
N SER A 90 -1.70 -17.61 4.17
CA SER A 90 -0.46 -17.12 3.57
C SER A 90 -0.15 -15.69 4.01
N TRP A 91 -1.14 -14.81 4.03
CA TRP A 91 -1.01 -13.47 4.59
C TRP A 91 -0.62 -13.49 6.07
N ARG A 92 -1.26 -14.34 6.86
CA ARG A 92 -0.91 -14.50 8.28
C ARG A 92 0.51 -15.02 8.48
N ARG A 93 0.96 -15.91 7.61
CA ARG A 93 2.34 -16.39 7.61
C ARG A 93 3.31 -15.24 7.31
N ALA A 94 2.96 -14.40 6.33
CA ALA A 94 3.70 -13.18 6.02
C ALA A 94 3.86 -12.27 7.24
N LYS A 95 2.76 -11.95 7.89
CA LYS A 95 2.79 -11.12 9.12
C LYS A 95 3.62 -11.76 10.25
N ARG A 96 3.63 -13.08 10.35
CA ARG A 96 4.38 -13.82 11.38
C ARG A 96 5.87 -13.93 11.10
N SER A 97 6.30 -13.77 9.85
CA SER A 97 7.72 -13.83 9.49
C SER A 97 8.56 -12.74 10.16
N GLY A 98 7.91 -11.68 10.67
CA GLY A 98 8.60 -10.51 11.22
C GLY A 98 9.28 -9.63 10.18
N ARG A 99 9.25 -10.02 8.89
CA ARG A 99 9.79 -9.22 7.80
C ARG A 99 8.90 -8.01 7.54
N PRO A 100 9.43 -6.79 7.55
CA PRO A 100 8.63 -5.60 7.27
C PRO A 100 8.23 -5.57 5.79
N LEU A 101 6.97 -5.17 5.53
CA LEU A 101 6.47 -4.95 4.18
C LEU A 101 6.62 -3.46 3.81
N VAL A 102 7.36 -3.19 2.75
CA VAL A 102 7.56 -1.84 2.20
C VAL A 102 6.88 -1.76 0.83
N ILE A 103 5.76 -1.07 0.76
CA ILE A 103 5.04 -0.84 -0.50
C ILE A 103 5.45 0.53 -1.04
N VAL A 104 5.96 0.54 -2.27
CA VAL A 104 6.44 1.74 -2.96
C VAL A 104 5.53 2.03 -4.15
N MET A 105 4.91 3.21 -4.17
CA MET A 105 3.99 3.61 -5.24
C MET A 105 4.46 4.92 -5.89
N GLY A 106 5.19 4.79 -6.99
CA GLY A 106 5.56 5.90 -7.86
C GLY A 106 4.41 6.34 -8.78
N GLY A 107 4.55 7.49 -9.42
CA GLY A 107 3.63 7.97 -10.46
C GLY A 107 3.42 9.48 -10.45
N ALA A 108 2.95 10.01 -11.56
CA ALA A 108 2.71 11.43 -11.74
C ALA A 108 1.65 12.00 -10.77
N PRO A 109 1.59 13.32 -10.56
CA PRO A 109 0.49 13.93 -9.83
C PRO A 109 -0.88 13.61 -10.46
N GLY A 110 -1.91 13.42 -9.64
CA GLY A 110 -3.28 13.20 -10.14
C GLY A 110 -3.65 11.77 -10.57
N VAL A 111 -2.69 10.82 -10.63
CA VAL A 111 -2.97 9.43 -11.03
C VAL A 111 -3.66 8.58 -9.95
N GLY A 112 -3.96 9.09 -8.77
CA GLY A 112 -4.72 8.35 -7.74
C GLY A 112 -3.90 7.59 -6.71
N LYS A 113 -2.56 7.69 -6.69
CA LYS A 113 -1.66 7.00 -5.74
C LYS A 113 -2.12 7.05 -4.28
N SER A 114 -2.38 8.25 -3.76
CA SER A 114 -2.77 8.43 -2.34
C SER A 114 -4.10 7.74 -2.01
N THR A 115 -5.03 7.66 -2.96
CA THR A 115 -6.28 6.92 -2.78
C THR A 115 -6.02 5.42 -2.67
N ILE A 116 -5.16 4.88 -3.53
CA ILE A 116 -4.75 3.47 -3.49
C ILE A 116 -3.99 3.19 -2.20
N ALA A 117 -3.01 4.05 -1.85
CA ALA A 117 -2.22 3.93 -0.62
C ALA A 117 -3.10 3.82 0.62
N THR A 118 -4.09 4.72 0.74
CA THR A 118 -5.03 4.71 1.87
C THR A 118 -5.86 3.42 1.91
N ARG A 119 -6.36 2.95 0.76
CA ARG A 119 -7.13 1.70 0.68
C ARG A 119 -6.29 0.48 1.06
N LEU A 120 -5.05 0.41 0.56
CA LEU A 120 -4.12 -0.67 0.91
C LEU A 120 -3.74 -0.63 2.39
N ALA A 121 -3.49 0.56 2.94
CA ALA A 121 -3.15 0.75 4.34
C ALA A 121 -4.22 0.13 5.26
N VAL A 122 -5.49 0.42 4.98
CA VAL A 122 -6.62 -0.15 5.74
C VAL A 122 -6.71 -1.67 5.56
N ARG A 123 -6.57 -2.17 4.31
CA ARG A 123 -6.71 -3.60 4.01
C ARG A 123 -5.57 -4.44 4.59
N LEU A 124 -4.35 -3.92 4.55
CA LEU A 124 -3.15 -4.62 5.00
C LEU A 124 -2.78 -4.31 6.46
N ASP A 125 -3.62 -3.52 7.15
CA ASP A 125 -3.35 -3.08 8.52
C ASP A 125 -1.98 -2.42 8.67
N ILE A 126 -1.64 -1.54 7.69
CA ILE A 126 -0.43 -0.74 7.69
C ILE A 126 -0.76 0.68 8.16
N THR A 127 -0.21 1.06 9.30
CA THR A 127 -0.50 2.36 9.92
C THR A 127 0.41 3.49 9.45
N ARG A 128 1.47 3.19 8.70
CA ARG A 128 2.46 4.16 8.24
C ARG A 128 2.35 4.39 6.76
N VAL A 129 1.77 5.51 6.39
CA VAL A 129 1.71 5.99 5.01
C VAL A 129 2.52 7.27 4.93
N VAL A 130 3.53 7.29 4.09
CA VAL A 130 4.44 8.43 3.93
C VAL A 130 4.35 8.94 2.50
N THR A 131 4.19 10.24 2.33
CA THR A 131 4.18 10.87 1.00
C THR A 131 5.51 11.54 0.72
N THR A 132 6.01 11.46 -0.50
CA THR A 132 7.26 12.17 -0.87
C THR A 132 7.09 13.68 -0.87
N ASP A 133 5.87 14.19 -1.02
CA ASP A 133 5.59 15.62 -0.89
C ASP A 133 5.82 16.10 0.55
N ALA A 134 5.45 15.31 1.57
CA ALA A 134 5.76 15.62 2.96
C ALA A 134 7.27 15.59 3.23
N ILE A 135 7.99 14.60 2.67
CA ILE A 135 9.45 14.53 2.77
C ILE A 135 10.09 15.76 2.13
N ARG A 136 9.67 16.11 0.91
CA ARG A 136 10.16 17.31 0.22
C ARG A 136 9.92 18.57 1.05
N GLU A 137 8.75 18.71 1.66
CA GLU A 137 8.42 19.88 2.48
C GLU A 137 9.34 19.99 3.71
N VAL A 138 9.67 18.86 4.36
CA VAL A 138 10.67 18.84 5.44
C VAL A 138 12.05 19.25 4.92
N LEU A 139 12.50 18.70 3.78
CA LEU A 139 13.79 19.05 3.20
C LEU A 139 13.89 20.55 2.86
N ARG A 140 12.81 21.15 2.36
CA ARG A 140 12.75 22.60 2.07
C ARG A 140 12.98 23.49 3.30
N THR A 141 12.70 23.01 4.49
CA THR A 141 12.92 23.78 5.73
C THR A 141 14.39 23.80 6.17
N VAL A 142 15.18 22.83 5.72
CA VAL A 142 16.57 22.64 6.17
C VAL A 142 17.60 22.85 5.07
N VAL A 143 17.21 22.67 3.80
CA VAL A 143 18.07 22.89 2.63
C VAL A 143 17.69 24.21 1.96
N PRO A 144 18.56 25.24 1.99
CA PRO A 144 18.24 26.53 1.41
C PRO A 144 18.22 26.47 -0.15
N PRO A 145 17.47 27.39 -0.82
CA PRO A 145 17.32 27.36 -2.28
C PRO A 145 18.64 27.59 -3.03
N GLU A 146 19.64 28.17 -2.39
CA GLU A 146 20.98 28.39 -2.97
C GLU A 146 21.75 27.05 -3.12
N VAL A 147 21.41 26.04 -2.30
CA VAL A 147 22.06 24.71 -2.32
C VAL A 147 21.33 23.77 -3.28
N LEU A 148 20.00 23.75 -3.22
CA LEU A 148 19.18 22.89 -4.07
C LEU A 148 17.88 23.61 -4.46
N PRO A 149 17.92 24.47 -5.48
CA PRO A 149 16.77 25.27 -5.91
C PRO A 149 15.58 24.42 -6.34
N GLU A 150 15.83 23.22 -6.84
CA GLU A 150 14.79 22.30 -7.32
C GLU A 150 13.81 21.87 -6.21
N LEU A 151 14.25 21.77 -4.95
CA LEU A 151 13.35 21.46 -3.83
C LEU A 151 12.26 22.53 -3.63
N HIS A 152 12.55 23.78 -4.02
CA HIS A 152 11.70 24.95 -3.81
C HIS A 152 10.78 25.25 -5.00
N GLN A 153 10.86 24.47 -6.07
CA GLN A 153 10.01 24.56 -7.26
C GLN A 153 8.96 23.45 -7.26
N SER A 154 7.85 23.68 -7.93
CA SER A 154 6.85 22.65 -8.15
C SER A 154 7.39 21.60 -9.14
N THR A 155 7.17 20.32 -8.86
CA THR A 155 7.73 19.20 -9.64
C THR A 155 7.43 19.31 -11.15
N PHE A 156 6.22 19.76 -11.53
CA PHE A 156 5.86 19.93 -12.93
C PHE A 156 6.50 21.16 -13.60
N GLU A 157 7.01 22.14 -12.83
CA GLU A 157 7.73 23.30 -13.35
C GLU A 157 9.19 22.95 -13.68
N LEU A 158 9.71 21.86 -13.16
CA LEU A 158 11.09 21.42 -13.35
C LEU A 158 11.35 20.80 -14.73
N VAL A 159 10.31 20.47 -15.49
CA VAL A 159 10.44 19.94 -16.85
C VAL A 159 10.66 21.09 -17.82
N VAL A 160 11.87 21.18 -18.39
CA VAL A 160 12.26 22.26 -19.30
C VAL A 160 12.20 21.77 -20.74
N VAL A 161 11.05 21.96 -21.38
CA VAL A 161 10.83 21.58 -22.78
C VAL A 161 11.81 22.32 -23.69
N GLY A 162 12.48 21.58 -24.61
CA GLY A 162 13.43 22.13 -25.56
C GLY A 162 14.86 22.30 -25.04
N SER A 163 15.17 21.92 -23.80
CA SER A 163 16.55 21.83 -23.31
C SER A 163 17.25 20.55 -23.80
N VAL A 164 18.59 20.53 -23.71
CA VAL A 164 19.39 19.33 -24.02
C VAL A 164 19.06 18.17 -23.08
N ASP A 165 18.76 18.48 -21.83
CA ASP A 165 18.27 17.53 -20.83
C ASP A 165 17.03 18.12 -20.14
N PRO A 166 15.83 17.79 -20.62
CA PRO A 166 14.58 18.30 -20.07
C PRO A 166 14.32 17.85 -18.63
N TRP A 167 14.97 16.76 -18.18
CA TRP A 167 14.68 16.06 -16.93
C TRP A 167 15.69 16.34 -15.81
N ALA A 168 16.83 16.97 -16.13
CA ALA A 168 17.92 17.16 -15.17
C ALA A 168 17.48 17.78 -13.83
N SER A 169 16.61 18.78 -13.85
CA SER A 169 16.11 19.42 -12.62
C SER A 169 15.09 18.54 -11.88
N PHE A 170 14.21 17.86 -12.62
CA PHE A 170 13.28 16.89 -12.06
C PHE A 170 14.04 15.74 -11.38
N ASP A 171 15.03 15.17 -12.04
CA ASP A 171 15.82 14.07 -11.52
C ASP A 171 16.61 14.47 -10.28
N ARG A 172 17.21 15.67 -10.24
CA ARG A 172 17.87 16.18 -9.02
C ARG A 172 16.91 16.32 -7.82
N GLN A 173 15.69 16.79 -8.06
CA GLN A 173 14.66 16.83 -6.99
C GLN A 173 14.32 15.41 -6.54
N CYS A 174 14.13 14.48 -7.49
CA CYS A 174 13.85 13.07 -7.18
C CYS A 174 15.00 12.39 -6.43
N ASP A 175 16.26 12.69 -6.77
CA ASP A 175 17.42 12.14 -6.08
C ASP A 175 17.46 12.57 -4.61
N ALA A 176 17.25 13.84 -4.33
CA ALA A 176 17.28 14.36 -2.97
C ALA A 176 16.11 13.83 -2.12
N VAL A 177 14.90 13.86 -2.68
CA VAL A 177 13.70 13.38 -1.97
C VAL A 177 13.72 11.86 -1.86
N GLY A 178 14.18 11.15 -2.90
CA GLY A 178 14.32 9.69 -2.92
C GLY A 178 15.33 9.18 -1.90
N ALA A 179 16.48 9.88 -1.73
CA ALA A 179 17.46 9.53 -0.71
C ALA A 179 16.88 9.67 0.72
N ALA A 180 16.13 10.73 0.98
CA ALA A 180 15.45 10.90 2.26
C ALA A 180 14.32 9.87 2.46
N ALA A 181 13.61 9.53 1.40
CA ALA A 181 12.60 8.47 1.41
C ALA A 181 13.22 7.10 1.75
N ALA A 182 14.38 6.79 1.17
CA ALA A 182 15.14 5.58 1.47
C ALA A 182 15.59 5.54 2.94
N ALA A 183 16.05 6.65 3.50
CA ALA A 183 16.42 6.73 4.91
C ALA A 183 15.22 6.51 5.85
N VAL A 184 14.02 6.99 5.50
CA VAL A 184 12.79 6.71 6.26
C VAL A 184 12.42 5.24 6.16
N ALA A 185 12.53 4.64 4.97
CA ALA A 185 12.22 3.23 4.76
C ALA A 185 13.22 2.32 5.50
N ASP A 186 14.51 2.62 5.45
CA ASP A 186 15.57 1.94 6.21
C ASP A 186 15.28 1.97 7.71
N ARG A 187 14.98 3.16 8.26
CA ARG A 187 14.67 3.30 9.68
C ARG A 187 13.47 2.44 10.11
N LEU A 188 12.39 2.44 9.34
CA LEU A 188 11.20 1.65 9.65
C LEU A 188 11.45 0.15 9.47
N ALA A 189 12.26 -0.24 8.49
CA ALA A 189 12.68 -1.63 8.31
C ALA A 189 13.52 -2.12 9.51
N CYS A 190 14.45 -1.32 10.02
CA CYS A 190 15.20 -1.62 11.24
C CYS A 190 14.29 -1.81 12.47
N GLU A 191 13.15 -1.14 12.51
CA GLU A 191 12.13 -1.30 13.57
C GLU A 191 11.15 -2.45 13.29
N HIS A 192 11.36 -3.24 12.23
CA HIS A 192 10.43 -4.27 11.76
C HIS A 192 9.00 -3.73 11.54
N ARG A 193 8.89 -2.51 11.00
CA ARG A 193 7.62 -1.81 10.75
C ARG A 193 7.30 -1.75 9.28
N SER A 194 6.12 -2.27 8.91
CA SER A 194 5.60 -2.13 7.56
C SER A 194 5.16 -0.70 7.26
N MET A 195 5.32 -0.29 6.00
CA MET A 195 4.96 1.04 5.52
C MET A 195 4.49 1.03 4.07
N ILE A 196 3.75 2.07 3.71
CA ILE A 196 3.49 2.46 2.35
C ILE A 196 4.15 3.81 2.11
N ILE A 197 4.92 3.94 1.05
CA ILE A 197 5.48 5.22 0.61
C ILE A 197 5.00 5.53 -0.80
N GLU A 198 4.50 6.77 -1.01
CA GLU A 198 3.97 7.15 -2.30
C GLU A 198 4.43 8.52 -2.74
N GLY A 199 4.56 8.73 -4.03
CA GLY A 199 4.82 10.06 -4.59
C GLY A 199 5.48 10.05 -5.96
N VAL A 200 5.58 11.27 -6.52
CA VAL A 200 6.16 11.48 -7.84
C VAL A 200 7.69 11.39 -7.84
N HIS A 201 8.31 11.59 -6.68
CA HIS A 201 9.77 11.57 -6.52
C HIS A 201 10.35 10.16 -6.38
N LEU A 202 9.51 9.13 -6.37
CA LEU A 202 9.94 7.74 -6.31
C LEU A 202 10.27 7.26 -7.72
N ARG A 203 11.53 7.45 -8.12
CA ARG A 203 12.00 6.88 -9.39
C ARG A 203 12.03 5.35 -9.30
N PRO A 204 11.47 4.66 -10.30
CA PRO A 204 11.38 3.20 -10.31
C PRO A 204 12.73 2.52 -10.05
N GLY A 205 12.73 1.54 -9.15
CA GLY A 205 13.91 0.74 -8.77
C GLY A 205 14.79 1.35 -7.68
N THR A 206 14.64 2.63 -7.34
CA THR A 206 15.54 3.31 -6.40
C THR A 206 15.41 2.74 -4.97
N LEU A 207 14.18 2.64 -4.45
CA LEU A 207 13.97 2.12 -3.09
C LEU A 207 14.21 0.61 -3.02
N SER A 208 13.79 -0.13 -4.03
CA SER A 208 14.05 -1.58 -4.11
C SER A 208 15.53 -1.89 -4.06
N THR A 209 16.34 -1.11 -4.80
CA THR A 209 17.81 -1.25 -4.78
C THR A 209 18.39 -0.85 -3.42
N ALA A 210 17.94 0.24 -2.82
CA ALA A 210 18.43 0.72 -1.53
C ALA A 210 18.16 -0.29 -0.38
N LEU A 211 17.09 -1.07 -0.47
CA LEU A 211 16.69 -2.04 0.54
C LEU A 211 17.05 -3.49 0.21
N ALA A 212 17.69 -3.75 -0.93
CA ALA A 212 17.95 -5.11 -1.43
C ALA A 212 18.79 -5.99 -0.47
N GLU A 213 19.75 -5.40 0.22
CA GLU A 213 20.64 -6.08 1.17
C GLU A 213 20.42 -5.65 2.62
N HIS A 214 19.23 -5.11 2.91
CA HIS A 214 18.91 -4.62 4.26
C HIS A 214 18.81 -5.79 5.26
N PRO A 215 19.46 -5.69 6.46
CA PRO A 215 19.53 -6.80 7.44
C PRO A 215 18.16 -7.32 7.93
N ALA A 216 17.12 -6.47 7.95
CA ALA A 216 15.76 -6.89 8.32
C ALA A 216 15.03 -7.65 7.19
N ASP A 217 15.67 -7.84 6.04
CA ASP A 217 15.14 -8.54 4.86
C ASP A 217 13.70 -8.12 4.52
N PRO A 218 13.44 -6.82 4.26
CA PRO A 218 12.09 -6.33 4.01
C PRO A 218 11.51 -6.93 2.72
N ILE A 219 10.20 -7.18 2.73
CA ILE A 219 9.47 -7.51 1.50
C ILE A 219 9.17 -6.20 0.80
N VAL A 220 9.91 -5.87 -0.26
CA VAL A 220 9.71 -4.64 -1.03
C VAL A 220 8.83 -4.92 -2.24
N VAL A 221 7.71 -4.22 -2.32
CA VAL A 221 6.78 -4.29 -3.46
C VAL A 221 6.66 -2.92 -4.08
N GLU A 222 7.21 -2.76 -5.26
CA GLU A 222 7.26 -1.48 -5.97
C GLU A 222 6.34 -1.49 -7.19
N ARG A 223 5.59 -0.40 -7.38
CA ARG A 223 4.66 -0.21 -8.49
C ARG A 223 4.68 1.22 -9.00
N LEU A 224 4.61 1.39 -10.30
CA LEU A 224 4.33 2.68 -10.92
C LEU A 224 2.83 2.76 -11.25
N ILE A 225 2.16 3.75 -10.70
CA ILE A 225 0.73 3.99 -10.94
C ILE A 225 0.57 5.02 -12.04
N VAL A 226 -0.23 4.70 -13.05
CA VAL A 226 -0.51 5.57 -14.18
C VAL A 226 -2.01 5.80 -14.36
N GLN A 227 -2.36 6.82 -15.11
CA GLN A 227 -3.72 7.09 -15.58
C GLN A 227 -3.66 7.35 -17.09
N HIS A 228 -4.10 6.38 -17.89
CA HIS A 228 -4.09 6.52 -19.34
C HIS A 228 -5.21 7.43 -19.85
N ARG A 229 -6.35 7.46 -19.18
CA ARG A 229 -7.47 8.32 -19.56
C ARG A 229 -7.20 9.78 -19.21
N ILE A 230 -7.07 10.61 -20.24
CA ILE A 230 -6.74 12.03 -20.13
C ILE A 230 -7.83 12.79 -19.35
N ASP A 231 -9.10 12.50 -19.65
CA ASP A 231 -10.26 13.12 -19.02
C ASP A 231 -10.29 12.89 -17.50
N LEU A 232 -10.03 11.66 -17.06
CA LEU A 232 -9.96 11.31 -15.65
C LEU A 232 -8.73 11.91 -14.97
N HIS A 233 -7.59 11.95 -15.66
CA HIS A 233 -6.37 12.55 -15.12
C HIS A 233 -6.56 14.05 -14.88
N GLU A 234 -7.15 14.75 -15.84
CA GLU A 234 -7.49 16.17 -15.74
C GLU A 234 -8.49 16.43 -14.59
N GLU A 235 -9.54 15.62 -14.47
CA GLU A 235 -10.51 15.74 -13.39
C GLU A 235 -9.88 15.55 -12.02
N ASN A 236 -8.98 14.56 -11.89
CA ASN A 236 -8.27 14.28 -10.64
C ASN A 236 -7.32 15.44 -10.25
N LEU A 237 -6.64 16.03 -11.22
CA LEU A 237 -5.80 17.21 -10.99
C LEU A 237 -6.66 18.40 -10.52
N ARG A 238 -7.79 18.61 -11.15
CA ARG A 238 -8.74 19.67 -10.81
C ARG A 238 -9.27 19.53 -9.37
N ARG A 239 -9.66 18.31 -8.97
CA ARG A 239 -10.14 18.01 -7.59
C ARG A 239 -9.09 18.24 -6.50
N ARG A 240 -7.80 18.15 -6.81
CA ARG A 240 -6.71 18.36 -5.85
C ARG A 240 -6.34 19.82 -5.62
N GLY A 241 -7.12 20.78 -6.14
CA GLY A 241 -6.86 22.20 -5.97
C GLY A 241 -5.72 22.74 -6.86
N PHE A 242 -5.28 21.97 -7.87
CA PHE A 242 -4.58 22.54 -9.04
C PHE A 242 -5.52 23.49 -9.81
N SER A 243 -6.72 23.68 -9.30
CA SER A 243 -7.69 24.70 -9.62
C SER A 243 -7.60 25.89 -8.66
N GLU A 244 -6.44 26.46 -8.44
CA GLU A 244 -6.50 27.91 -8.26
C GLU A 244 -7.18 28.46 -9.53
N PRO A 245 -8.05 29.49 -9.45
CA PRO A 245 -8.56 30.16 -10.63
C PRO A 245 -7.39 30.82 -11.33
N LEU A 246 -6.55 30.00 -11.97
CA LEU A 246 -5.46 30.41 -12.82
C LEU A 246 -6.10 31.09 -14.01
N ARG A 247 -6.07 32.39 -13.91
CA ARG A 247 -6.31 33.31 -14.99
C ARG A 247 -5.82 32.70 -16.29
N VAL A 248 -6.79 32.39 -17.20
CA VAL A 248 -6.60 32.17 -18.64
C VAL A 248 -6.18 30.76 -19.08
N GLY A 249 -7.03 30.14 -19.88
CA GLY A 249 -7.06 28.81 -20.46
C GLY A 249 -5.78 28.16 -21.04
N HIS A 250 -4.72 28.91 -21.30
CA HIS A 250 -3.46 28.36 -21.83
C HIS A 250 -2.59 27.69 -20.75
N ARG A 251 -2.53 28.20 -19.54
CA ARG A 251 -1.68 27.60 -18.47
C ARG A 251 -2.17 26.26 -17.96
N HIS A 252 -3.45 25.96 -18.09
CA HIS A 252 -4.01 24.71 -17.61
C HIS A 252 -3.66 23.52 -18.53
N LEU A 253 -3.67 23.74 -19.83
CA LEU A 253 -3.23 22.75 -20.82
C LEU A 253 -1.73 22.47 -20.66
N ASP A 254 -0.91 23.51 -20.52
CA ASP A 254 0.54 23.37 -20.30
C ASP A 254 0.87 22.53 -19.04
N THR A 255 0.09 22.68 -17.97
CA THR A 255 0.29 21.92 -16.73
C THR A 255 -0.06 20.44 -16.93
N LEU A 256 -1.19 20.13 -17.57
CA LEU A 256 -1.57 18.75 -17.86
C LEU A 256 -0.55 18.06 -18.77
N GLU A 257 -0.09 18.73 -19.82
CA GLU A 257 0.93 18.21 -20.73
C GLU A 257 2.24 17.90 -19.99
N ARG A 258 2.70 18.79 -19.12
CA ARG A 258 3.89 18.57 -18.29
C ARG A 258 3.72 17.42 -17.32
N VAL A 259 2.56 17.31 -16.66
CA VAL A 259 2.27 16.20 -15.75
C VAL A 259 2.23 14.87 -16.50
N ARG A 260 1.68 14.85 -17.71
CA ARG A 260 1.68 13.65 -18.56
C ARG A 260 3.07 13.29 -19.04
N SER A 261 3.89 14.28 -19.44
CA SER A 261 5.29 14.00 -19.79
C SER A 261 6.09 13.43 -18.63
N ILE A 262 5.81 13.84 -17.37
CA ILE A 262 6.37 13.19 -16.19
C ILE A 262 5.93 11.73 -16.11
N GLN A 263 4.64 11.43 -16.36
CA GLN A 263 4.17 10.05 -16.38
C GLN A 263 4.92 9.21 -17.41
N ASP A 264 5.06 9.71 -18.64
CA ASP A 264 5.74 9.01 -19.73
C ASP A 264 7.24 8.79 -19.41
N HIS A 265 7.90 9.79 -18.80
CA HIS A 265 9.27 9.66 -18.33
C HIS A 265 9.42 8.58 -17.25
N LEU A 266 8.51 8.56 -16.26
CA LEU A 266 8.52 7.54 -15.21
C LEU A 266 8.21 6.14 -15.76
N VAL A 267 7.33 6.01 -16.77
CA VAL A 267 7.06 4.74 -17.45
C VAL A 267 8.32 4.22 -18.14
N ALA A 268 9.03 5.07 -18.87
CA ALA A 268 10.29 4.68 -19.48
C ALA A 268 11.34 4.22 -18.45
N GLN A 269 11.41 4.88 -17.29
CA GLN A 269 12.29 4.45 -16.19
C GLN A 269 11.81 3.12 -15.55
N ALA A 270 10.51 2.91 -15.44
CA ALA A 270 9.93 1.68 -14.90
C ALA A 270 10.26 0.46 -15.78
N ASP A 271 10.20 0.63 -17.11
CA ASP A 271 10.59 -0.40 -18.07
C ASP A 271 12.07 -0.80 -17.89
N LEU A 272 12.96 0.19 -17.76
CA LEU A 272 14.39 -0.05 -17.54
C LEU A 272 14.66 -0.75 -16.18
N ALA A 273 13.95 -0.35 -15.14
CA ALA A 273 14.07 -0.90 -13.79
C ALA A 273 13.26 -2.20 -13.59
N ARG A 274 12.46 -2.62 -14.58
CA ARG A 274 11.53 -3.75 -14.49
C ARG A 274 10.53 -3.61 -13.35
N VAL A 275 10.09 -2.39 -13.09
CA VAL A 275 9.03 -2.10 -12.12
C VAL A 275 7.67 -2.20 -12.82
N PRO A 276 6.74 -3.02 -12.33
CA PRO A 276 5.43 -3.15 -12.95
C PRO A 276 4.66 -1.83 -12.95
N VAL A 277 4.05 -1.52 -14.11
CA VAL A 277 3.18 -0.35 -14.33
C VAL A 277 1.73 -0.78 -14.20
N ILE A 278 0.94 -0.04 -13.44
CA ILE A 278 -0.48 -0.34 -13.19
C ILE A 278 -1.33 0.86 -13.57
N ASP A 279 -2.30 0.66 -14.47
CA ASP A 279 -3.34 1.67 -14.72
C ASP A 279 -4.33 1.69 -13.56
N ILE A 280 -4.71 2.88 -13.12
CA ILE A 280 -5.69 3.03 -12.04
C ILE A 280 -7.06 2.42 -12.39
N ALA A 281 -7.36 2.24 -13.67
CA ALA A 281 -8.58 1.56 -14.11
C ALA A 281 -8.64 0.10 -13.64
N ASP A 282 -7.47 -0.55 -13.43
CA ASP A 282 -7.33 -1.97 -13.10
C ASP A 282 -7.23 -2.21 -11.58
N THR A 283 -7.39 -1.16 -10.75
CA THR A 283 -7.15 -1.23 -9.29
C THR A 283 -8.10 -2.18 -8.52
N GLY A 284 -9.17 -2.68 -9.14
CA GLY A 284 -10.07 -3.66 -8.52
C GLY A 284 -9.35 -4.94 -8.10
N GLU A 285 -8.46 -5.43 -8.94
CA GLU A 285 -7.69 -6.68 -8.73
C GLU A 285 -6.34 -6.44 -8.06
N PHE A 286 -5.84 -5.21 -8.09
CA PHE A 286 -4.50 -4.86 -7.60
C PHE A 286 -4.19 -5.33 -6.18
N THR A 287 -5.17 -5.28 -5.27
CA THR A 287 -4.95 -5.73 -3.88
C THR A 287 -4.78 -7.24 -3.80
N GLN A 288 -5.45 -8.00 -4.66
CA GLN A 288 -5.30 -9.46 -4.74
C GLN A 288 -3.92 -9.83 -5.29
N ASP A 289 -3.52 -9.19 -6.39
CA ASP A 289 -2.20 -9.39 -7.01
C ASP A 289 -1.07 -9.06 -6.05
N LEU A 290 -1.22 -7.98 -5.29
CA LEU A 290 -0.25 -7.57 -4.28
C LEU A 290 -0.11 -8.61 -3.16
N VAL A 291 -1.22 -9.14 -2.65
CA VAL A 291 -1.20 -10.20 -1.64
C VAL A 291 -0.56 -11.46 -2.20
N HIS A 292 -0.88 -11.83 -3.43
CA HIS A 292 -0.30 -12.99 -4.11
C HIS A 292 1.22 -12.84 -4.23
N GLU A 293 1.71 -11.71 -4.70
CA GLU A 293 3.14 -11.42 -4.80
C GLU A 293 3.86 -11.47 -3.44
N ILE A 294 3.25 -10.90 -2.41
CA ILE A 294 3.81 -10.97 -1.04
C ILE A 294 3.96 -12.43 -0.61
N VAL A 295 2.94 -13.22 -0.85
CA VAL A 295 2.92 -14.64 -0.52
C VAL A 295 4.01 -15.41 -1.28
N GLU A 296 4.15 -15.18 -2.59
CA GLU A 296 5.18 -15.80 -3.41
C GLU A 296 6.60 -15.42 -2.94
N ARG A 297 6.83 -14.15 -2.60
CA ARG A 297 8.13 -13.66 -2.12
C ARG A 297 8.53 -14.20 -0.74
N ILE A 298 7.56 -14.55 0.09
CA ILE A 298 7.87 -15.18 1.38
C ILE A 298 8.32 -16.62 1.17
N GLY A 299 7.89 -17.25 0.09
CA GLY A 299 8.22 -18.63 -0.27
C GLY A 299 7.76 -19.66 0.79
N PRO A 300 7.77 -20.96 0.50
CA PRO A 300 7.78 -21.95 1.54
C PRO A 300 9.15 -21.82 2.22
N GLN A 301 9.17 -21.33 3.45
CA GLN A 301 10.35 -21.49 4.27
C GLN A 301 10.60 -23.01 4.31
N ALA A 302 11.69 -23.43 3.67
CA ALA A 302 12.19 -24.79 3.82
C ALA A 302 12.21 -25.05 5.32
N GLY A 303 11.43 -26.04 5.75
CA GLY A 303 11.25 -26.33 7.15
C GLY A 303 12.62 -26.41 7.80
N THR A 304 12.81 -25.57 8.79
CA THR A 304 13.88 -25.79 9.76
C THR A 304 13.47 -26.99 10.59
N PRO A 305 14.27 -28.05 10.64
CA PRO A 305 13.95 -29.28 11.35
C PRO A 305 13.78 -29.05 12.85
#